data_725547a9da8ea7ba2f4602135ddab5f3
#
_entry.id   725547a9da8ea7ba2f4602135ddab5f3
#
_cell.length_a   1.000
_cell.length_b   1.000
_cell.length_c   1.000
_cell.angle_alpha   90.00
_cell.angle_beta   90.00
_cell.angle_gamma   90.00
#
_symmetry.space_group_name_H-M   'P 1'
#
loop_
_entity.id
_entity.type
_entity.pdbx_description
1 polymer ?
#
loop_
_entity_poly.entity_id
_entity_poly.type
_entity_poly.pdbx_seq_one_letter_code
_entity_poly.pdbx_strand_id
1 'polypeptide(L)'
;MTTRLPALRPPQRSGLRWFHVLGIVLVTIVGTAAGTTWLVSGYLFPRDFEPVSLSPAEGQTLERKLRTLGLSPERSPAPSGTLEAGAALAPEPYRETDTNREVVLSERELNALLAKNTELAQKLAIDLSDNLVSGKLLVPLEEDLPVLGGRTLRVHVGLEVSYTDARPVVAVKGVSLMGVPLPNAWLGGLKNVDLVKEFGAEPGFWKAFADGVESLRVEEGRLKIRLKE
;
A
#
# COMPACT_ATOMS: atom_id res chain seq x y z
N MET A 1 -7.51 7.55 96.26
CA MET A 1 -8.25 7.84 94.98
C MET A 1 -7.31 7.57 93.81
N THR A 2 -7.35 6.35 93.27
CA THR A 2 -6.45 5.95 92.19
C THR A 2 -7.23 5.87 90.90
N THR A 3 -7.05 6.91 90.07
CA THR A 3 -7.69 7.05 88.78
C THR A 3 -7.00 6.09 87.77
N ARG A 4 -7.67 5.02 87.36
CA ARG A 4 -7.20 4.13 86.27
C ARG A 4 -7.48 4.79 84.94
N LEU A 5 -6.42 5.04 84.18
CA LEU A 5 -6.51 5.49 82.75
C LEU A 5 -7.04 4.36 81.89
N PRO A 6 -7.94 4.63 80.95
CA PRO A 6 -8.43 3.63 80.01
C PRO A 6 -7.34 3.20 79.03
N ALA A 7 -7.15 1.88 78.88
CA ALA A 7 -6.23 1.30 77.93
C ALA A 7 -6.68 1.58 76.48
N LEU A 8 -5.83 2.28 75.71
CA LEU A 8 -6.01 2.48 74.32
C LEU A 8 -5.92 1.13 73.57
N ARG A 9 -7.02 0.75 72.94
CA ARG A 9 -7.04 -0.44 72.07
C ARG A 9 -6.16 -0.16 70.82
N PRO A 10 -5.23 -1.06 70.50
CA PRO A 10 -4.45 -0.91 69.24
C PRO A 10 -5.37 -1.02 68.02
N PRO A 11 -5.08 -0.27 66.93
CA PRO A 11 -5.88 -0.33 65.72
C PRO A 11 -5.78 -1.74 65.15
N GLN A 12 -6.94 -2.37 64.93
CA GLN A 12 -7.02 -3.64 64.20
C GLN A 12 -6.62 -3.39 62.74
N ARG A 13 -5.41 -3.77 62.37
CA ARG A 13 -4.99 -3.87 61.00
C ARG A 13 -5.76 -5.00 60.34
N SER A 14 -6.82 -4.68 59.58
CA SER A 14 -7.47 -5.61 58.68
C SER A 14 -6.49 -5.93 57.55
N GLY A 15 -5.62 -6.90 57.77
CA GLY A 15 -4.70 -7.41 56.75
C GLY A 15 -5.52 -7.93 55.56
N LEU A 16 -5.31 -7.37 54.40
CA LEU A 16 -5.89 -7.87 53.19
C LEU A 16 -5.53 -9.35 53.07
N ARG A 17 -6.55 -10.23 53.08
CA ARG A 17 -6.30 -11.67 53.08
C ARG A 17 -5.49 -12.02 51.84
N TRP A 18 -4.40 -12.79 51.98
CA TRP A 18 -3.51 -13.26 50.91
C TRP A 18 -4.27 -13.67 49.62
N PHE A 19 -5.40 -14.36 49.79
CA PHE A 19 -6.24 -14.78 48.67
C PHE A 19 -6.84 -13.62 47.85
N HIS A 20 -7.15 -12.46 48.48
CA HIS A 20 -7.62 -11.28 47.75
C HIS A 20 -6.48 -10.62 46.97
N VAL A 21 -5.28 -10.59 47.55
CA VAL A 21 -4.09 -10.06 46.84
C VAL A 21 -3.77 -10.95 45.64
N LEU A 22 -3.78 -12.26 45.79
CA LEU A 22 -3.55 -13.22 44.74
C LEU A 22 -4.62 -13.15 43.64
N GLY A 23 -5.91 -12.97 44.04
CA GLY A 23 -7.01 -12.75 43.11
C GLY A 23 -6.86 -11.47 42.28
N ILE A 24 -6.48 -10.37 42.94
CA ILE A 24 -6.25 -9.06 42.21
C ILE A 24 -5.10 -9.21 41.23
N VAL A 25 -3.98 -9.83 41.63
CA VAL A 25 -2.82 -10.05 40.77
C VAL A 25 -3.21 -10.91 39.56
N LEU A 26 -3.94 -12.00 39.79
CA LEU A 26 -4.42 -12.87 38.69
C LEU A 26 -5.32 -12.11 37.72
N VAL A 27 -6.31 -11.37 38.19
CA VAL A 27 -7.23 -10.58 37.39
C VAL A 27 -6.45 -9.50 36.58
N THR A 28 -5.46 -8.86 37.22
CA THR A 28 -4.62 -7.87 36.53
C THR A 28 -3.80 -8.52 35.40
N ILE A 29 -3.17 -9.67 35.65
CA ILE A 29 -2.39 -10.41 34.66
C ILE A 29 -3.29 -10.82 33.49
N VAL A 30 -4.44 -11.44 33.74
CA VAL A 30 -5.38 -11.90 32.73
C VAL A 30 -5.95 -10.70 31.96
N GLY A 31 -6.36 -9.64 32.66
CA GLY A 31 -6.89 -8.43 32.04
C GLY A 31 -5.84 -7.72 31.17
N THR A 32 -4.60 -7.61 31.63
CA THR A 32 -3.50 -7.05 30.85
C THR A 32 -3.19 -7.92 29.61
N ALA A 33 -3.09 -9.24 29.79
CA ALA A 33 -2.84 -10.15 28.69
C ALA A 33 -3.96 -10.11 27.65
N ALA A 34 -5.22 -10.16 28.06
CA ALA A 34 -6.38 -10.07 27.17
C ALA A 34 -6.45 -8.71 26.46
N GLY A 35 -6.26 -7.60 27.20
CA GLY A 35 -6.24 -6.24 26.64
C GLY A 35 -5.10 -6.04 25.65
N THR A 36 -3.91 -6.51 25.97
CA THR A 36 -2.75 -6.44 25.06
C THR A 36 -2.98 -7.30 23.82
N THR A 37 -3.48 -8.52 23.97
CA THR A 37 -3.79 -9.39 22.81
C THR A 37 -4.86 -8.77 21.92
N TRP A 38 -5.92 -8.19 22.51
CA TRP A 38 -6.98 -7.52 21.74
C TRP A 38 -6.46 -6.28 21.00
N LEU A 39 -5.66 -5.44 21.66
CA LEU A 39 -5.06 -4.25 21.06
C LEU A 39 -4.08 -4.63 19.94
N VAL A 40 -3.22 -5.60 20.19
CA VAL A 40 -2.23 -6.11 19.23
C VAL A 40 -2.94 -6.75 18.05
N SER A 41 -3.96 -7.58 18.25
CA SER A 41 -4.69 -8.21 17.16
C SER A 41 -5.44 -7.19 16.28
N GLY A 42 -6.05 -6.16 16.87
CA GLY A 42 -6.75 -5.12 16.13
C GLY A 42 -5.83 -4.16 15.34
N TYR A 43 -4.62 -3.91 15.88
CA TYR A 43 -3.67 -2.99 15.27
C TYR A 43 -2.70 -3.67 14.29
N LEU A 44 -2.26 -4.88 14.59
CA LEU A 44 -1.27 -5.60 13.78
C LEU A 44 -1.88 -6.42 12.63
N PHE A 45 -3.14 -6.83 12.71
CA PHE A 45 -3.76 -7.62 11.64
C PHE A 45 -4.72 -6.77 10.81
N PRO A 46 -4.24 -6.22 9.70
CA PRO A 46 -5.08 -5.46 8.79
C PRO A 46 -6.11 -6.36 8.11
N ARG A 47 -7.28 -5.80 7.84
CA ARG A 47 -8.25 -6.40 6.93
C ARG A 47 -7.80 -6.17 5.50
N ASP A 48 -8.24 -7.04 4.59
CA ASP A 48 -8.02 -6.87 3.16
C ASP A 48 -8.57 -5.52 2.68
N PHE A 49 -7.96 -4.96 1.63
CA PHE A 49 -8.46 -3.73 1.03
C PHE A 49 -9.76 -4.01 0.27
N GLU A 50 -10.68 -3.06 0.33
CA GLU A 50 -11.82 -3.07 -0.59
C GLU A 50 -11.35 -2.60 -1.97
N PRO A 51 -11.45 -3.44 -3.02
CA PRO A 51 -11.05 -3.06 -4.37
C PRO A 51 -11.84 -1.86 -4.87
N VAL A 52 -11.15 -0.89 -5.48
CA VAL A 52 -11.80 0.28 -6.06
C VAL A 52 -12.61 -0.15 -7.28
N SER A 53 -13.91 0.12 -7.28
CA SER A 53 -14.78 -0.03 -8.44
C SER A 53 -14.95 1.32 -9.14
N LEU A 54 -14.75 1.33 -10.46
CA LEU A 54 -15.03 2.47 -11.31
C LEU A 54 -16.46 2.41 -11.84
N SER A 55 -17.08 3.56 -12.00
CA SER A 55 -18.31 3.66 -12.76
C SER A 55 -18.06 3.32 -14.25
N PRO A 56 -19.07 2.94 -15.04
CA PRO A 56 -18.88 2.65 -16.46
C PRO A 56 -18.23 3.78 -17.25
N ALA A 57 -18.52 5.04 -16.93
CA ALA A 57 -17.93 6.20 -17.57
C ALA A 57 -16.43 6.39 -17.21
N GLU A 58 -16.08 6.19 -15.94
CA GLU A 58 -14.68 6.20 -15.48
C GLU A 58 -13.88 5.08 -16.13
N GLY A 59 -14.46 3.88 -16.23
CA GLY A 59 -13.86 2.72 -16.88
C GLY A 59 -13.52 2.98 -18.36
N GLN A 60 -14.45 3.55 -19.11
CA GLN A 60 -14.22 3.93 -20.54
C GLN A 60 -13.13 5.01 -20.66
N THR A 61 -13.09 5.96 -19.73
CA THR A 61 -12.05 7.00 -19.73
C THR A 61 -10.67 6.40 -19.45
N LEU A 62 -10.58 5.49 -18.50
CA LEU A 62 -9.36 4.77 -18.20
C LEU A 62 -8.89 3.92 -19.41
N GLU A 63 -9.78 3.20 -20.06
CA GLU A 63 -9.43 2.42 -21.26
C GLU A 63 -8.90 3.29 -22.40
N ARG A 64 -9.48 4.47 -22.63
CA ARG A 64 -8.92 5.44 -23.61
C ARG A 64 -7.51 5.86 -23.23
N LYS A 65 -7.26 6.20 -21.97
CA LYS A 65 -5.92 6.56 -21.48
C LYS A 65 -4.91 5.42 -21.64
N LEU A 66 -5.31 4.18 -21.35
CA LEU A 66 -4.45 3.01 -21.53
C LEU A 66 -4.09 2.75 -23.00
N ARG A 67 -5.04 2.96 -23.92
CA ARG A 67 -4.76 2.87 -25.36
C ARG A 67 -3.71 3.90 -25.80
N THR A 68 -3.77 5.11 -25.26
CA THR A 68 -2.77 6.16 -25.53
C THR A 68 -1.37 5.74 -25.06
N LEU A 69 -1.28 5.00 -23.94
CA LEU A 69 -0.02 4.46 -23.43
C LEU A 69 0.45 3.17 -24.15
N GLY A 70 -0.28 2.69 -25.16
CA GLY A 70 0.00 1.40 -25.81
C GLY A 70 -0.30 0.19 -24.94
N LEU A 71 -0.91 0.40 -23.77
CA LEU A 71 -1.29 -0.61 -22.80
C LEU A 71 -2.77 -1.01 -23.00
N SER A 72 -3.10 -1.55 -24.18
CA SER A 72 -4.44 -2.11 -24.37
C SER A 72 -4.59 -3.38 -23.56
N PRO A 73 -5.58 -3.49 -22.65
CA PRO A 73 -5.90 -4.78 -22.08
C PRO A 73 -6.33 -5.71 -23.25
N GLU A 74 -5.62 -6.83 -23.40
CA GLU A 74 -6.02 -7.86 -24.34
C GLU A 74 -7.51 -8.16 -24.11
N ARG A 75 -8.30 -7.99 -25.16
CA ARG A 75 -9.70 -8.35 -25.14
C ARG A 75 -9.74 -9.86 -24.94
N SER A 76 -10.05 -10.31 -23.74
CA SER A 76 -10.51 -11.69 -23.53
C SER A 76 -11.56 -11.98 -24.58
N PRO A 77 -11.50 -13.07 -25.35
CA PRO A 77 -12.46 -13.35 -26.39
C PRO A 77 -13.85 -13.37 -25.76
N ALA A 78 -14.63 -12.32 -26.01
CA ALA A 78 -16.04 -12.32 -25.69
C ALA A 78 -16.72 -13.44 -26.50
N PRO A 79 -17.67 -14.19 -25.91
CA PRO A 79 -18.40 -15.22 -26.65
C PRO A 79 -19.09 -14.58 -27.84
N SER A 80 -18.91 -15.22 -28.96
CA SER A 80 -19.38 -14.84 -30.30
C SER A 80 -20.84 -14.40 -30.31
N GLY A 81 -21.07 -13.10 -30.33
CA GLY A 81 -22.35 -12.49 -30.68
C GLY A 81 -22.12 -11.68 -31.94
N THR A 82 -22.74 -12.16 -33.00
CA THR A 82 -23.01 -11.55 -34.33
C THR A 82 -22.22 -10.30 -34.64
N LEU A 83 -21.17 -10.45 -35.47
CA LEU A 83 -20.47 -9.37 -36.10
C LEU A 83 -21.44 -8.69 -37.11
N GLU A 84 -21.88 -7.48 -36.81
CA GLU A 84 -22.30 -6.58 -37.86
C GLU A 84 -21.04 -6.19 -38.66
N ALA A 85 -20.82 -6.96 -39.71
CA ALA A 85 -19.76 -6.76 -40.66
C ALA A 85 -20.07 -5.48 -41.47
N GLY A 86 -19.38 -4.40 -41.20
CA GLY A 86 -19.46 -3.24 -42.07
C GLY A 86 -18.79 -1.95 -41.61
N ALA A 87 -18.70 -1.69 -40.31
CA ALA A 87 -18.23 -0.38 -39.84
C ALA A 87 -16.80 -0.37 -39.23
N ALA A 88 -16.16 -1.51 -39.04
CA ALA A 88 -14.95 -1.64 -38.23
C ALA A 88 -13.63 -1.62 -39.02
N LEU A 89 -13.66 -1.52 -40.33
CA LEU A 89 -12.47 -1.66 -41.20
C LEU A 89 -12.23 -0.48 -42.19
N ALA A 90 -12.78 0.69 -41.89
CA ALA A 90 -12.36 1.88 -42.65
C ALA A 90 -10.93 2.24 -42.20
N PRO A 91 -9.93 2.23 -43.11
CA PRO A 91 -8.58 2.62 -42.74
C PRO A 91 -8.57 4.13 -42.48
N GLU A 92 -8.32 4.50 -41.22
CA GLU A 92 -8.08 5.87 -40.83
C GLU A 92 -6.58 6.16 -40.90
N PRO A 93 -6.16 7.35 -41.43
CA PRO A 93 -4.76 7.72 -41.45
C PRO A 93 -4.27 7.90 -40.01
N TYR A 94 -3.18 7.24 -39.66
CA TYR A 94 -2.50 7.44 -38.37
C TYR A 94 -2.09 8.92 -38.24
N ARG A 95 -2.50 9.55 -37.17
CA ARG A 95 -2.10 10.91 -36.81
C ARG A 95 -1.63 10.92 -35.38
N GLU A 96 -0.37 11.21 -35.17
CA GLU A 96 0.20 11.48 -33.88
C GLU A 96 0.10 12.98 -33.58
N THR A 97 -0.55 13.32 -32.45
CA THR A 97 -0.68 14.70 -31.99
C THR A 97 -0.03 14.79 -30.61
N ASP A 98 0.65 15.89 -30.32
CA ASP A 98 1.29 16.13 -28.98
C ASP A 98 0.34 15.90 -27.81
N THR A 99 -0.94 16.19 -28.02
CA THR A 99 -1.99 15.97 -27.00
C THR A 99 -2.21 14.50 -26.65
N ASN A 100 -1.84 13.56 -27.54
CA ASN A 100 -2.01 12.13 -27.31
C ASN A 100 -0.86 11.49 -26.53
N ARG A 101 0.23 12.21 -26.31
CA ARG A 101 1.41 11.69 -25.58
C ARG A 101 1.37 11.98 -24.08
N GLU A 102 0.47 12.86 -23.62
CA GLU A 102 0.31 13.15 -22.20
C GLU A 102 -0.88 12.39 -21.63
N VAL A 103 -0.60 11.60 -20.58
CA VAL A 103 -1.61 10.84 -19.87
C VAL A 103 -1.61 11.25 -18.40
N VAL A 104 -2.80 11.61 -17.93
CA VAL A 104 -3.05 11.94 -16.53
C VAL A 104 -3.88 10.82 -15.90
N LEU A 105 -3.31 10.11 -14.97
CA LEU A 105 -3.98 9.06 -14.19
C LEU A 105 -4.28 9.58 -12.79
N SER A 106 -5.51 9.44 -12.35
CA SER A 106 -5.87 9.68 -10.94
C SER A 106 -5.47 8.48 -10.07
N GLU A 107 -5.24 8.73 -8.80
CA GLU A 107 -5.03 7.68 -7.79
C GLU A 107 -6.12 6.59 -7.86
N ARG A 108 -7.39 7.02 -8.01
CA ARG A 108 -8.53 6.11 -8.15
C ARG A 108 -8.42 5.23 -9.40
N GLU A 109 -7.98 5.78 -10.53
CA GLU A 109 -7.75 5.02 -11.77
C GLU A 109 -6.59 4.03 -11.63
N LEU A 110 -5.50 4.42 -10.94
CA LEU A 110 -4.39 3.51 -10.66
C LEU A 110 -4.82 2.36 -9.76
N ASN A 111 -5.53 2.65 -8.67
CA ASN A 111 -6.05 1.61 -7.78
C ASN A 111 -7.08 0.70 -8.49
N ALA A 112 -7.85 1.24 -9.43
CA ALA A 112 -8.76 0.44 -10.24
C ALA A 112 -8.04 -0.44 -11.28
N LEU A 113 -6.89 -0.01 -11.80
CA LEU A 113 -6.01 -0.88 -12.62
C LEU A 113 -5.48 -2.05 -11.80
N LEU A 114 -5.06 -1.81 -10.57
CA LEU A 114 -4.67 -2.87 -9.64
C LEU A 114 -5.84 -3.83 -9.36
N ALA A 115 -7.06 -3.30 -9.22
CA ALA A 115 -8.26 -4.08 -8.98
C ALA A 115 -8.63 -5.03 -10.14
N LYS A 116 -8.14 -4.77 -11.38
CA LYS A 116 -8.29 -5.70 -12.51
C LYS A 116 -7.42 -6.95 -12.36
N ASN A 117 -6.35 -6.88 -11.59
CA ASN A 117 -5.55 -8.04 -11.24
C ASN A 117 -6.07 -8.62 -9.91
N THR A 118 -6.72 -9.78 -9.98
CA THR A 118 -7.39 -10.42 -8.84
C THR A 118 -6.44 -10.71 -7.67
N GLU A 119 -5.15 -10.95 -7.94
CA GLU A 119 -4.16 -11.22 -6.88
C GLU A 119 -3.74 -9.95 -6.15
N LEU A 120 -3.70 -8.80 -6.83
CA LEU A 120 -3.27 -7.52 -6.29
C LEU A 120 -4.44 -6.69 -5.73
N ALA A 121 -5.65 -6.92 -6.21
CA ALA A 121 -6.85 -6.12 -5.93
C ALA A 121 -7.11 -5.89 -4.44
N GLN A 122 -6.87 -6.90 -3.62
CA GLN A 122 -7.11 -6.85 -2.16
C GLN A 122 -5.83 -6.66 -1.35
N LYS A 123 -4.67 -6.73 -2.01
CA LYS A 123 -3.37 -6.74 -1.34
C LYS A 123 -2.57 -5.46 -1.51
N LEU A 124 -2.82 -4.67 -2.56
CA LEU A 124 -2.05 -3.47 -2.88
C LEU A 124 -2.96 -2.26 -3.05
N ALA A 125 -2.61 -1.16 -2.39
CA ALA A 125 -3.22 0.15 -2.56
C ALA A 125 -2.12 1.20 -2.78
N ILE A 126 -2.37 2.13 -3.71
CA ILE A 126 -1.48 3.25 -4.04
C ILE A 126 -2.13 4.55 -3.59
N ASP A 127 -1.31 5.43 -3.02
CA ASP A 127 -1.64 6.80 -2.65
C ASP A 127 -0.63 7.73 -3.32
N LEU A 128 -1.10 8.84 -3.87
CA LEU A 128 -0.31 9.82 -4.58
C LEU A 128 -0.30 11.15 -3.85
N SER A 129 0.88 11.61 -3.47
CA SER A 129 1.13 12.93 -2.91
C SER A 129 2.21 13.65 -3.71
N ASP A 130 2.49 14.92 -3.44
CA ASP A 130 3.45 15.70 -4.21
C ASP A 130 4.85 15.04 -4.24
N ASN A 131 5.27 14.63 -5.44
CA ASN A 131 6.51 13.89 -5.72
C ASN A 131 6.67 12.56 -4.94
N LEU A 132 5.60 12.03 -4.37
CA LEU A 132 5.63 10.83 -3.55
C LEU A 132 4.53 9.85 -3.97
N VAL A 133 4.93 8.61 -4.23
CA VAL A 133 4.03 7.48 -4.44
C VAL A 133 4.14 6.57 -3.22
N SER A 134 3.06 6.41 -2.49
CA SER A 134 2.99 5.53 -1.33
C SER A 134 2.27 4.24 -1.69
N GLY A 135 2.88 3.10 -1.45
CA GLY A 135 2.29 1.77 -1.61
C GLY A 135 2.01 1.12 -0.26
N LYS A 136 0.80 0.59 -0.10
CA LYS A 136 0.45 -0.28 1.04
C LYS A 136 0.23 -1.69 0.50
N LEU A 137 1.05 -2.63 0.93
CA LEU A 137 1.01 -4.02 0.49
C LEU A 137 0.67 -4.94 1.67
N LEU A 138 -0.27 -5.83 1.46
CA LEU A 138 -0.60 -6.92 2.37
C LEU A 138 0.03 -8.20 1.86
N VAL A 139 0.96 -8.76 2.63
CA VAL A 139 1.68 -10.00 2.30
C VAL A 139 1.19 -11.11 3.22
N PRO A 140 0.35 -12.03 2.73
CA PRO A 140 0.02 -13.23 3.51
C PRO A 140 1.24 -14.11 3.63
N LEU A 141 1.53 -14.57 4.85
CA LEU A 141 2.61 -15.49 5.13
C LEU A 141 2.09 -16.93 5.12
N GLU A 142 2.91 -17.85 4.65
CA GLU A 142 2.62 -19.28 4.66
C GLU A 142 2.44 -19.79 6.10
N GLU A 143 1.59 -20.81 6.27
CA GLU A 143 1.23 -21.34 7.61
C GLU A 143 2.39 -22.07 8.30
N ASP A 144 3.36 -22.54 7.54
CA ASP A 144 4.52 -23.32 7.99
C ASP A 144 5.63 -22.46 8.65
N LEU A 145 5.51 -21.12 8.62
CA LEU A 145 6.47 -20.23 9.25
C LEU A 145 6.37 -20.29 10.78
N PRO A 146 7.50 -20.48 11.53
CA PRO A 146 7.48 -20.82 12.95
C PRO A 146 6.83 -19.80 13.88
N VAL A 147 6.80 -18.50 13.53
CA VAL A 147 6.35 -17.42 14.43
C VAL A 147 5.21 -16.60 13.85
N LEU A 148 5.17 -16.42 12.55
CA LEU A 148 4.22 -15.52 11.87
C LEU A 148 3.36 -16.26 10.84
N GLY A 149 3.40 -17.61 10.81
CA GLY A 149 2.65 -18.42 9.85
C GLY A 149 1.16 -18.13 9.85
N GLY A 150 0.55 -18.09 8.70
CA GLY A 150 -0.86 -17.81 8.49
C GLY A 150 -1.28 -16.37 8.76
N ARG A 151 -0.33 -15.44 8.99
CA ARG A 151 -0.60 -14.03 9.26
C ARG A 151 -0.33 -13.17 8.04
N THR A 152 -1.00 -12.03 7.95
CA THR A 152 -0.77 -11.03 6.90
C THR A 152 0.11 -9.91 7.43
N LEU A 153 1.23 -9.66 6.76
CA LEU A 153 2.11 -8.54 7.04
C LEU A 153 1.66 -7.30 6.26
N ARG A 154 1.69 -6.15 6.93
CA ARG A 154 1.49 -4.85 6.30
C ARG A 154 2.84 -4.23 5.99
N VAL A 155 3.10 -4.03 4.70
CA VAL A 155 4.28 -3.33 4.20
C VAL A 155 3.84 -1.99 3.64
N HIS A 156 4.50 -0.90 4.06
CA HIS A 156 4.34 0.41 3.44
C HIS A 156 5.65 0.78 2.77
N VAL A 157 5.56 1.25 1.52
CA VAL A 157 6.70 1.71 0.73
C VAL A 157 6.43 3.14 0.30
N GLY A 158 7.38 4.03 0.50
CA GLY A 158 7.37 5.37 -0.05
C GLY A 158 8.41 5.48 -1.17
N LEU A 159 7.98 5.89 -2.36
CA LEU A 159 8.83 6.15 -3.51
C LEU A 159 8.76 7.64 -3.85
N GLU A 160 9.88 8.33 -3.80
CA GLU A 160 9.98 9.66 -4.39
C GLU A 160 10.09 9.52 -5.89
N VAL A 161 9.24 10.26 -6.60
CA VAL A 161 9.18 10.24 -8.06
C VAL A 161 9.30 11.67 -8.55
N SER A 162 10.32 11.93 -9.35
CA SER A 162 10.60 13.24 -9.91
C SER A 162 11.16 13.12 -11.33
N TYR A 163 11.27 14.24 -12.02
CA TYR A 163 11.92 14.32 -13.33
C TYR A 163 13.00 15.40 -13.28
N THR A 164 14.24 15.00 -13.35
CA THR A 164 15.41 15.87 -13.20
C THR A 164 16.47 15.49 -14.23
N ASP A 165 17.19 16.49 -14.77
CA ASP A 165 18.22 16.28 -15.78
C ASP A 165 17.73 15.49 -17.02
N ALA A 166 16.54 15.83 -17.50
CA ALA A 166 15.88 15.22 -18.65
C ALA A 166 15.68 13.69 -18.54
N ARG A 167 15.53 13.17 -17.33
CA ARG A 167 15.25 11.76 -17.06
C ARG A 167 14.33 11.58 -15.83
N PRO A 168 13.55 10.49 -15.80
CA PRO A 168 12.81 10.14 -14.60
C PRO A 168 13.77 9.68 -13.50
N VAL A 169 13.45 10.05 -12.26
CA VAL A 169 14.15 9.66 -11.04
C VAL A 169 13.14 8.99 -10.12
N VAL A 170 13.43 7.79 -9.68
CA VAL A 170 12.61 7.05 -8.72
C VAL A 170 13.51 6.59 -7.58
N ALA A 171 13.25 7.05 -6.36
CA ALA A 171 14.05 6.71 -5.21
C ALA A 171 13.20 6.16 -4.06
N VAL A 172 13.67 5.09 -3.40
CA VAL A 172 13.04 4.55 -2.20
C VAL A 172 13.25 5.50 -1.03
N LYS A 173 12.20 6.15 -0.55
CA LYS A 173 12.26 7.01 0.64
C LYS A 173 12.27 6.20 1.93
N GLY A 174 11.55 5.11 1.95
CA GLY A 174 11.50 4.23 3.08
C GLY A 174 10.54 3.06 2.89
N VAL A 175 10.77 2.04 3.69
CA VAL A 175 9.89 0.89 3.81
C VAL A 175 9.61 0.70 5.30
N SER A 176 8.37 0.44 5.67
CA SER A 176 8.00 0.03 7.01
C SER A 176 7.25 -1.29 6.99
N LEU A 177 7.52 -2.12 7.98
CA LEU A 177 6.86 -3.40 8.20
C LEU A 177 6.03 -3.30 9.47
N MET A 178 4.73 -3.50 9.37
CA MET A 178 3.78 -3.40 10.51
C MET A 178 3.88 -2.05 11.25
N GLY A 179 4.19 -0.97 10.52
CA GLY A 179 4.38 0.38 11.08
C GLY A 179 5.78 0.66 11.62
N VAL A 180 6.69 -0.32 11.63
CA VAL A 180 8.08 -0.15 12.06
C VAL A 180 8.96 0.15 10.84
N PRO A 181 9.65 1.31 10.78
CA PRO A 181 10.56 1.62 9.68
C PRO A 181 11.73 0.63 9.63
N LEU A 182 12.04 0.14 8.42
CA LEU A 182 13.17 -0.75 8.21
C LEU A 182 14.48 0.05 8.08
N PRO A 183 15.56 -0.39 8.74
CA PRO A 183 16.89 0.19 8.56
C PRO A 183 17.39 0.05 7.11
N ASN A 184 18.17 1.03 6.63
CA ASN A 184 18.71 0.99 5.27
C ASN A 184 19.55 -0.26 4.98
N ALA A 185 20.26 -0.78 5.98
CA ALA A 185 21.03 -2.03 5.85
C ALA A 185 20.16 -3.24 5.48
N TRP A 186 18.91 -3.29 5.96
CA TRP A 186 17.96 -4.36 5.63
C TRP A 186 17.34 -4.19 4.24
N LEU A 187 17.37 -2.96 3.73
CA LEU A 187 16.93 -2.63 2.36
C LEU A 187 18.08 -2.77 1.33
N GLY A 188 19.19 -3.42 1.70
CA GLY A 188 20.35 -3.55 0.82
C GLY A 188 21.00 -2.21 0.44
N GLY A 189 20.81 -1.16 1.25
CA GLY A 189 21.33 0.16 0.95
C GLY A 189 20.50 0.97 -0.05
N LEU A 190 19.34 0.48 -0.49
CA LEU A 190 18.50 1.11 -1.55
C LEU A 190 17.78 2.40 -1.14
N LYS A 191 17.80 2.76 0.15
CA LYS A 191 17.14 3.99 0.60
C LYS A 191 17.83 5.22 0.01
N ASN A 192 17.03 6.09 -0.64
CA ASN A 192 17.47 7.29 -1.37
C ASN A 192 18.40 7.01 -2.56
N VAL A 193 18.44 5.77 -3.06
CA VAL A 193 19.13 5.43 -4.31
C VAL A 193 18.16 5.63 -5.46
N ASP A 194 18.63 6.27 -6.54
CA ASP A 194 17.87 6.41 -7.77
C ASP A 194 17.86 5.06 -8.51
N LEU A 195 16.70 4.39 -8.47
CA LEU A 195 16.51 3.08 -9.06
C LEU A 195 16.62 3.09 -10.58
N VAL A 196 16.24 4.21 -11.22
CA VAL A 196 16.36 4.35 -12.67
C VAL A 196 17.83 4.42 -13.09
N LYS A 197 18.67 5.12 -12.31
CA LYS A 197 20.10 5.18 -12.54
C LYS A 197 20.79 3.84 -12.24
N GLU A 198 20.41 3.19 -11.16
CA GLU A 198 21.04 1.95 -10.71
C GLU A 198 20.73 0.77 -11.63
N PHE A 199 19.47 0.64 -12.08
CA PHE A 199 18.98 -0.52 -12.83
C PHE A 199 18.66 -0.21 -14.30
N GLY A 200 18.73 1.05 -14.73
CA GLY A 200 18.36 1.47 -16.10
C GLY A 200 19.41 1.16 -17.17
N ALA A 201 20.60 0.69 -16.79
CA ALA A 201 21.63 0.31 -17.74
C ALA A 201 21.36 -1.04 -18.41
N GLU A 202 20.65 -1.93 -17.73
CA GLU A 202 20.33 -3.28 -18.22
C GLU A 202 18.97 -3.30 -18.96
N PRO A 203 18.82 -4.16 -19.99
CA PRO A 203 17.53 -4.35 -20.65
C PRO A 203 16.44 -4.78 -19.67
N GLY A 204 15.35 -4.04 -19.58
CA GLY A 204 14.27 -4.33 -18.67
C GLY A 204 13.36 -3.13 -18.42
N PHE A 205 12.51 -3.25 -17.40
CA PHE A 205 11.52 -2.24 -17.07
C PHE A 205 12.13 -0.84 -16.88
N TRP A 206 13.21 -0.72 -16.09
CA TRP A 206 13.80 0.58 -15.77
C TRP A 206 14.40 1.29 -16.99
N LYS A 207 15.02 0.50 -17.89
CA LYS A 207 15.53 1.05 -19.15
C LYS A 207 14.37 1.52 -20.05
N ALA A 208 13.37 0.69 -20.26
CA ALA A 208 12.21 1.05 -21.07
C ALA A 208 11.47 2.29 -20.52
N PHE A 209 11.36 2.37 -19.18
CA PHE A 209 10.78 3.51 -18.49
C PHE A 209 11.61 4.80 -18.71
N ALA A 210 12.94 4.73 -18.56
CA ALA A 210 13.83 5.86 -18.78
C ALA A 210 13.83 6.33 -20.24
N ASP A 211 13.80 5.38 -21.17
CA ASP A 211 13.82 5.67 -22.61
C ASP A 211 12.46 6.20 -23.11
N GLY A 212 11.35 5.73 -22.57
CA GLY A 212 10.00 6.04 -23.03
C GLY A 212 9.37 7.29 -22.41
N VAL A 213 9.87 7.79 -21.27
CA VAL A 213 9.26 8.90 -20.54
C VAL A 213 9.97 10.22 -20.86
N GLU A 214 9.24 11.20 -21.38
CA GLU A 214 9.70 12.56 -21.65
C GLU A 214 9.55 13.44 -20.40
N SER A 215 8.44 13.30 -19.67
CA SER A 215 8.25 13.97 -18.37
C SER A 215 7.37 13.14 -17.45
N LEU A 216 7.60 13.29 -16.15
CA LEU A 216 6.89 12.58 -15.09
C LEU A 216 6.67 13.52 -13.93
N ARG A 217 5.43 13.63 -13.45
CA ARG A 217 5.08 14.44 -12.30
C ARG A 217 4.02 13.74 -11.47
N VAL A 218 4.27 13.63 -10.19
CA VAL A 218 3.29 13.18 -9.19
C VAL A 218 2.82 14.41 -8.43
N GLU A 219 1.52 14.60 -8.40
CA GLU A 219 0.81 15.63 -7.65
C GLU A 219 -0.18 14.93 -6.72
N GLU A 220 -0.77 15.66 -5.76
CA GLU A 220 -1.79 15.13 -4.87
C GLU A 220 -2.93 14.46 -5.68
N GLY A 221 -3.08 13.14 -5.50
CA GLY A 221 -4.09 12.32 -6.17
C GLY A 221 -3.94 12.13 -7.68
N ARG A 222 -2.82 12.57 -8.31
CA ARG A 222 -2.63 12.51 -9.77
C ARG A 222 -1.21 12.17 -10.17
N LEU A 223 -1.10 11.36 -11.22
CA LEU A 223 0.15 11.04 -11.89
C LEU A 223 0.06 11.54 -13.34
N LYS A 224 0.96 12.43 -13.74
CA LYS A 224 1.10 12.94 -15.09
C LYS A 224 2.32 12.33 -15.75
N ILE A 225 2.13 11.69 -16.89
CA ILE A 225 3.19 11.05 -17.66
C ILE A 225 3.13 11.60 -19.08
N ARG A 226 4.26 12.04 -19.61
CA ARG A 226 4.41 12.36 -21.04
C ARG A 226 5.41 11.40 -21.65
N LEU A 227 5.04 10.80 -22.76
CA LEU A 227 5.87 9.85 -23.50
C LEU A 227 6.73 10.58 -24.55
N LYS A 228 7.93 10.06 -24.77
CA LYS A 228 8.81 10.51 -25.87
C LYS A 228 8.24 10.10 -27.23
N GLU A 229 8.72 10.77 -28.28
CA GLU A 229 8.51 10.35 -29.66
C GLU A 229 9.21 9.04 -30.00
#